data_997fec5422ca5c49d982bf45d8687e2a
#
_entry.id   997fec5422ca5c49d982bf45d8687e2a
#
_cell.length_a   1.000
_cell.length_b   1.000
_cell.length_c   1.000
_cell.angle_alpha   90.00
_cell.angle_beta   90.00
_cell.angle_gamma   90.00
#
_symmetry.space_group_name_H-M   'P 1'
#
loop_
_entity.id
_entity.type
_entity.pdbx_description
1 polymer ?
#
loop_
_entity_poly.entity_id
_entity_poly.type
_entity_poly.pdbx_seq_one_letter_code
_entity_poly.pdbx_strand_id
1 'polypeptide(L)'
;VKTFDYQDKMILHKFHHTYRVMDFCKQIALSIHADTKIAKLCGLFHDIGRFEQYQKYQTYFDVCSVDHGDLGVSILKEHFNSIENYDLILFATKNHNKLIIEETEDSKKLLFTKIVRDADKLDIMKEQGLIIKDLKATVNEEILSQLFSNQLVHDQTLKTDVDYVFRLLG
;
A
#
# COMPACT_ATOMS: atom_id res chain seq x y z
N VAL A 1 17.62 -1.86 -18.47
CA VAL A 1 17.15 -1.60 -17.09
C VAL A 1 17.38 -0.12 -16.84
N LYS A 2 16.30 0.63 -16.54
CA LYS A 2 16.43 2.03 -16.13
C LYS A 2 17.20 2.06 -14.80
N THR A 3 18.25 2.89 -14.73
CA THR A 3 18.95 3.16 -13.46
C THR A 3 18.30 4.37 -12.80
N PHE A 4 17.99 4.25 -11.52
CA PHE A 4 17.47 5.34 -10.71
C PHE A 4 18.62 5.97 -9.92
N ASP A 5 18.54 7.28 -9.70
CA ASP A 5 19.51 7.99 -8.88
C ASP A 5 19.24 7.73 -7.40
N TYR A 6 20.03 6.86 -6.79
CA TYR A 6 19.93 6.54 -5.36
C TYR A 6 20.47 7.65 -4.44
N GLN A 7 21.02 8.74 -4.99
CA GLN A 7 21.34 9.93 -4.21
C GLN A 7 20.14 10.86 -4.06
N ASP A 8 19.13 10.71 -4.92
CA ASP A 8 17.85 11.41 -4.77
C ASP A 8 17.13 10.92 -3.51
N LYS A 9 16.88 11.85 -2.58
CA LYS A 9 16.25 11.54 -1.28
C LYS A 9 14.84 10.92 -1.42
N MET A 10 14.09 11.31 -2.43
CA MET A 10 12.73 10.80 -2.65
C MET A 10 12.77 9.36 -3.20
N ILE A 11 13.70 9.08 -4.11
CA ILE A 11 13.95 7.72 -4.61
C ILE A 11 14.45 6.82 -3.47
N LEU A 12 15.42 7.28 -2.69
CA LEU A 12 15.95 6.53 -1.55
C LEU A 12 14.88 6.27 -0.48
N HIS A 13 14.03 7.28 -0.20
CA HIS A 13 12.89 7.14 0.71
C HIS A 13 11.94 6.01 0.25
N LYS A 14 11.53 6.02 -1.03
CA LYS A 14 10.67 4.97 -1.58
C LYS A 14 11.32 3.60 -1.61
N PHE A 15 12.62 3.54 -1.84
CA PHE A 15 13.39 2.30 -1.75
C PHE A 15 13.31 1.71 -0.33
N HIS A 16 13.58 2.50 0.69
CA HIS A 16 13.48 2.04 2.09
C HIS A 16 12.05 1.67 2.49
N HIS A 17 11.06 2.46 2.09
CA HIS A 17 9.65 2.15 2.26
C HIS A 17 9.30 0.77 1.69
N THR A 18 9.66 0.49 0.45
CA THR A 18 9.40 -0.81 -0.20
C THR A 18 9.94 -1.99 0.62
N TYR A 19 11.15 -1.90 1.17
CA TYR A 19 11.73 -2.96 2.00
C TYR A 19 11.00 -3.12 3.33
N ARG A 20 10.59 -2.03 3.97
CA ARG A 20 9.81 -2.11 5.21
C ARG A 20 8.43 -2.72 4.98
N VAL A 21 7.75 -2.32 3.89
CA VAL A 21 6.46 -2.92 3.50
C VAL A 21 6.61 -4.41 3.21
N MET A 22 7.67 -4.80 2.50
CA MET A 22 7.98 -6.22 2.27
C MET A 22 8.13 -7.00 3.59
N ASP A 23 8.77 -6.42 4.61
CA ASP A 23 8.92 -7.04 5.92
C ASP A 23 7.59 -7.11 6.68
N PHE A 24 6.76 -6.06 6.64
CA PHE A 24 5.41 -6.09 7.21
C PHE A 24 4.53 -7.15 6.52
N CYS A 25 4.56 -7.24 5.20
CA CYS A 25 3.87 -8.31 4.46
C CYS A 25 4.27 -9.71 4.96
N LYS A 26 5.57 -9.94 5.18
CA LYS A 26 6.06 -11.20 5.74
C LYS A 26 5.49 -11.45 7.14
N GLN A 27 5.51 -10.44 8.02
CA GLN A 27 5.03 -10.57 9.41
C GLN A 27 3.53 -10.86 9.45
N ILE A 28 2.73 -10.14 8.64
CA ILE A 28 1.29 -10.39 8.53
C ILE A 28 1.03 -11.82 8.02
N ALA A 29 1.70 -12.22 6.94
CA ALA A 29 1.54 -13.55 6.38
C ALA A 29 1.89 -14.66 7.40
N LEU A 30 2.96 -14.50 8.18
CA LEU A 30 3.32 -15.42 9.26
C LEU A 30 2.21 -15.53 10.31
N SER A 31 1.62 -14.41 10.73
CA SER A 31 0.58 -14.39 11.78
C SER A 31 -0.71 -15.11 11.39
N ILE A 32 -1.00 -15.19 10.09
CA ILE A 32 -2.21 -15.83 9.55
C ILE A 32 -1.91 -17.14 8.82
N HIS A 33 -0.70 -17.67 8.95
CA HIS A 33 -0.24 -18.90 8.27
C HIS A 33 -0.36 -18.87 6.74
N ALA A 34 -0.20 -17.69 6.12
CA ALA A 34 -0.16 -17.52 4.67
C ALA A 34 1.28 -17.66 4.13
N ASP A 35 1.40 -17.80 2.80
CA ASP A 35 2.70 -17.92 2.14
C ASP A 35 3.51 -16.62 2.23
N THR A 36 4.58 -16.68 3.01
CA THR A 36 5.47 -15.53 3.25
C THR A 36 6.30 -15.13 2.02
N LYS A 37 6.57 -16.06 1.12
CA LYS A 37 7.34 -15.79 -0.11
C LYS A 37 6.48 -14.94 -1.06
N ILE A 38 5.23 -15.34 -1.26
CA ILE A 38 4.27 -14.59 -2.08
C ILE A 38 4.03 -13.20 -1.46
N ALA A 39 3.78 -13.13 -0.14
CA ALA A 39 3.56 -11.87 0.56
C ALA A 39 4.73 -10.89 0.38
N LYS A 40 5.97 -11.37 0.52
CA LYS A 40 7.17 -10.56 0.29
C LYS A 40 7.27 -10.06 -1.14
N LEU A 41 6.97 -10.91 -2.14
CA LEU A 41 6.99 -10.49 -3.54
C LEU A 41 5.93 -9.43 -3.82
N CYS A 42 4.71 -9.59 -3.30
CA CYS A 42 3.68 -8.56 -3.42
C CYS A 42 4.12 -7.24 -2.78
N GLY A 43 4.69 -7.28 -1.57
CA GLY A 43 5.24 -6.09 -0.90
C GLY A 43 6.42 -5.46 -1.66
N LEU A 44 7.30 -6.27 -2.28
CA LEU A 44 8.42 -5.77 -3.07
C LEU A 44 7.96 -5.01 -4.32
N PHE A 45 6.90 -5.48 -4.96
CA PHE A 45 6.46 -4.93 -6.25
C PHE A 45 5.32 -3.92 -6.16
N HIS A 46 4.68 -3.74 -4.98
CA HIS A 46 3.50 -2.89 -4.88
C HIS A 46 3.71 -1.48 -5.43
N ASP A 47 4.81 -0.86 -5.08
CA ASP A 47 5.18 0.53 -5.41
C ASP A 47 6.21 0.66 -6.55
N ILE A 48 6.42 -0.41 -7.36
CA ILE A 48 7.41 -0.37 -8.45
C ILE A 48 7.14 0.78 -9.44
N GLY A 49 5.89 1.17 -9.62
CA GLY A 49 5.49 2.29 -10.47
C GLY A 49 5.94 3.65 -9.94
N ARG A 50 6.13 3.81 -8.62
CA ARG A 50 6.54 5.07 -7.99
C ARG A 50 7.89 5.58 -8.48
N PHE A 51 8.82 4.70 -8.76
CA PHE A 51 10.15 5.08 -9.22
C PHE A 51 10.10 5.76 -10.59
N GLU A 52 9.38 5.20 -11.55
CA GLU A 52 9.20 5.82 -12.86
C GLU A 52 8.28 7.04 -12.80
N GLN A 53 7.22 7.00 -11.98
CA GLN A 53 6.34 8.14 -11.75
C GLN A 53 7.15 9.35 -11.27
N TYR A 54 7.97 9.18 -10.24
CA TYR A 54 8.77 10.29 -9.71
C TYR A 54 9.83 10.77 -10.71
N GLN A 55 10.52 9.85 -11.39
CA GLN A 55 11.51 10.22 -12.40
C GLN A 55 10.90 11.08 -13.52
N LYS A 56 9.65 10.79 -13.91
CA LYS A 56 8.99 11.45 -15.03
C LYS A 56 8.25 12.73 -14.62
N TYR A 57 7.59 12.71 -13.46
CA TYR A 57 6.66 13.75 -13.06
C TYR A 57 7.11 14.56 -11.83
N GLN A 58 8.20 14.17 -11.17
CA GLN A 58 8.75 14.80 -9.96
C GLN A 58 7.74 14.88 -8.81
N THR A 59 6.80 13.95 -8.76
CA THR A 59 5.77 13.85 -7.72
C THR A 59 5.34 12.40 -7.51
N TYR A 60 4.84 12.11 -6.30
CA TYR A 60 4.18 10.86 -5.94
C TYR A 60 2.64 11.00 -5.87
N PHE A 61 2.08 12.15 -6.24
CA PHE A 61 0.63 12.36 -6.25
C PHE A 61 0.04 11.85 -7.57
N ASP A 62 -0.76 10.80 -7.51
CA ASP A 62 -1.39 10.17 -8.67
C ASP A 62 -2.28 11.14 -9.44
N VAL A 63 -3.01 12.00 -8.71
CA VAL A 63 -3.90 13.04 -9.30
C VAL A 63 -3.16 14.08 -10.13
N CYS A 64 -1.86 14.27 -9.89
CA CYS A 64 -1.01 15.22 -10.62
C CYS A 64 -0.14 14.53 -11.68
N SER A 65 -0.27 13.22 -11.86
CA SER A 65 0.60 12.44 -12.74
C SER A 65 -0.13 11.24 -13.36
N VAL A 66 0.14 10.04 -12.87
CA VAL A 66 -0.46 8.77 -13.30
C VAL A 66 -0.73 7.90 -12.09
N ASP A 67 -1.69 7.00 -12.20
CA ASP A 67 -1.89 5.97 -11.19
C ASP A 67 -0.67 5.03 -11.13
N HIS A 68 0.00 4.98 -9.97
CA HIS A 68 1.24 4.23 -9.82
C HIS A 68 1.03 2.71 -9.78
N GLY A 69 -0.16 2.25 -9.36
CA GLY A 69 -0.52 0.83 -9.41
C GLY A 69 -0.63 0.35 -10.87
N ASP A 70 -1.32 1.11 -11.73
CA ASP A 70 -1.45 0.80 -13.14
C ASP A 70 -0.10 0.92 -13.89
N LEU A 71 0.72 1.92 -13.52
CA LEU A 71 2.08 2.05 -14.04
C LEU A 71 2.95 0.86 -13.61
N GLY A 72 2.82 0.43 -12.35
CA GLY A 72 3.50 -0.75 -11.82
C GLY A 72 3.16 -2.03 -12.59
N VAL A 73 1.88 -2.22 -12.92
CA VAL A 73 1.44 -3.33 -13.79
C VAL A 73 2.12 -3.29 -15.16
N SER A 74 2.24 -2.11 -15.76
CA SER A 74 2.89 -1.95 -17.07
C SER A 74 4.37 -2.34 -17.00
N ILE A 75 5.08 -1.90 -15.95
CA ILE A 75 6.49 -2.25 -15.72
C ILE A 75 6.65 -3.77 -15.49
N LEU A 76 5.76 -4.39 -14.69
CA LEU A 76 5.81 -5.83 -14.43
C LEU A 76 5.60 -6.64 -15.70
N LYS A 77 4.66 -6.23 -16.56
CA LYS A 77 4.40 -6.87 -17.86
C LYS A 77 5.60 -6.79 -18.81
N GLU A 78 6.31 -5.68 -18.80
CA GLU A 78 7.45 -5.47 -19.70
C GLU A 78 8.71 -6.23 -19.23
N HIS A 79 8.96 -6.28 -17.91
CA HIS A 79 10.26 -6.68 -17.40
C HIS A 79 10.26 -7.94 -16.51
N PHE A 80 9.10 -8.37 -15.99
CA PHE A 80 9.02 -9.39 -14.94
C PHE A 80 7.99 -10.49 -15.20
N ASN A 81 7.62 -10.74 -16.45
CA ASN A 81 6.55 -11.66 -16.84
C ASN A 81 6.82 -13.15 -16.52
N SER A 82 8.03 -13.52 -16.09
CA SER A 82 8.42 -14.88 -15.76
C SER A 82 8.55 -15.18 -14.26
N ILE A 83 8.15 -14.24 -13.38
CA ILE A 83 8.20 -14.49 -11.94
C ILE A 83 7.09 -15.45 -11.49
N GLU A 84 7.37 -16.23 -10.47
CA GLU A 84 6.39 -17.14 -9.86
C GLU A 84 5.21 -16.34 -9.26
N ASN A 85 3.98 -16.85 -9.42
CA ASN A 85 2.73 -16.20 -9.00
C ASN A 85 2.49 -14.83 -9.67
N TYR A 86 2.94 -14.68 -10.92
CA TYR A 86 2.88 -13.44 -11.68
C TYR A 86 1.51 -12.77 -11.67
N ASP A 87 0.42 -13.50 -12.02
CA ASP A 87 -0.94 -12.94 -12.08
C ASP A 87 -1.44 -12.42 -10.74
N LEU A 88 -1.03 -13.08 -9.65
CA LEU A 88 -1.37 -12.66 -8.29
C LEU A 88 -0.63 -11.36 -7.94
N ILE A 89 0.67 -11.29 -8.26
CA ILE A 89 1.49 -10.11 -8.00
C ILE A 89 0.98 -8.91 -8.82
N LEU A 90 0.63 -9.12 -10.10
CA LEU A 90 0.01 -8.10 -10.92
C LEU A 90 -1.28 -7.55 -10.31
N PHE A 91 -2.15 -8.46 -9.85
CA PHE A 91 -3.42 -8.09 -9.23
C PHE A 91 -3.19 -7.29 -7.95
N ALA A 92 -2.28 -7.74 -7.08
CA ALA A 92 -1.96 -7.04 -5.85
C ALA A 92 -1.35 -5.66 -6.12
N THR A 93 -0.41 -5.54 -7.07
CA THR A 93 0.20 -4.28 -7.48
C THR A 93 -0.84 -3.30 -8.03
N LYS A 94 -1.77 -3.77 -8.87
CA LYS A 94 -2.83 -2.94 -9.43
C LYS A 94 -3.79 -2.39 -8.37
N ASN A 95 -4.11 -3.21 -7.37
CA ASN A 95 -5.22 -2.95 -6.45
C ASN A 95 -4.79 -2.43 -5.07
N HIS A 96 -3.48 -2.35 -4.77
CA HIS A 96 -3.06 -1.93 -3.43
C HIS A 96 -3.43 -0.49 -3.09
N ASN A 97 -3.44 0.42 -4.08
CA ASN A 97 -3.75 1.84 -3.92
C ASN A 97 -5.21 2.20 -4.26
N LYS A 98 -5.99 1.25 -4.76
CA LYS A 98 -7.39 1.52 -5.16
C LYS A 98 -8.29 1.63 -3.93
N LEU A 99 -9.29 2.51 -4.01
CA LEU A 99 -10.30 2.65 -2.97
C LEU A 99 -11.05 1.33 -2.75
N ILE A 100 -11.49 0.70 -3.85
CA ILE A 100 -12.15 -0.60 -3.87
C ILE A 100 -11.27 -1.56 -4.65
N ILE A 101 -11.00 -2.74 -4.08
CA ILE A 101 -10.31 -3.82 -4.79
C ILE A 101 -11.24 -4.34 -5.89
N GLU A 102 -10.71 -4.57 -7.08
CA GLU A 102 -11.46 -5.20 -8.17
C GLU A 102 -12.07 -6.55 -7.74
N GLU A 103 -13.27 -6.83 -8.22
CA GLU A 103 -13.91 -8.11 -7.95
C GLU A 103 -13.07 -9.27 -8.50
N THR A 104 -12.94 -10.32 -7.70
CA THR A 104 -12.22 -11.55 -8.06
C THR A 104 -12.78 -12.73 -7.27
N GLU A 105 -12.94 -13.85 -7.95
CA GLU A 105 -13.26 -15.13 -7.29
C GLU A 105 -12.01 -15.82 -6.71
N ASP A 106 -10.83 -15.34 -7.06
CA ASP A 106 -9.56 -15.86 -6.53
C ASP A 106 -9.29 -15.30 -5.12
N SER A 107 -9.59 -16.12 -4.13
CA SER A 107 -9.39 -15.78 -2.71
C SER A 107 -7.93 -15.47 -2.36
N LYS A 108 -6.94 -16.06 -3.09
CA LYS A 108 -5.53 -15.76 -2.87
C LYS A 108 -5.19 -14.35 -3.36
N LYS A 109 -5.67 -13.96 -4.55
CA LYS A 109 -5.49 -12.59 -5.06
C LYS A 109 -6.01 -11.57 -4.06
N LEU A 110 -7.23 -11.80 -3.55
CA LEU A 110 -7.85 -10.92 -2.56
C LEU A 110 -7.05 -10.87 -1.26
N LEU A 111 -6.63 -12.04 -0.73
CA LEU A 111 -5.86 -12.15 0.51
C LEU A 111 -4.54 -11.37 0.43
N PHE A 112 -3.73 -11.64 -0.61
CA PHE A 112 -2.41 -11.01 -0.71
C PHE A 112 -2.49 -9.52 -1.04
N THR A 113 -3.52 -9.08 -1.77
CA THR A 113 -3.81 -7.64 -1.94
C THR A 113 -4.11 -6.96 -0.60
N LYS A 114 -4.94 -7.58 0.26
CA LYS A 114 -5.22 -7.05 1.60
C LYS A 114 -3.97 -7.00 2.46
N ILE A 115 -3.13 -8.05 2.45
CA ILE A 115 -1.85 -8.07 3.18
C ILE A 115 -0.97 -6.88 2.78
N VAL A 116 -0.85 -6.61 1.47
CA VAL A 116 -0.05 -5.47 0.98
C VAL A 116 -0.64 -4.14 1.44
N ARG A 117 -1.94 -3.96 1.33
CA ARG A 117 -2.61 -2.73 1.76
C ARG A 117 -2.41 -2.43 3.24
N ASP A 118 -2.53 -3.45 4.08
CA ASP A 118 -2.32 -3.31 5.52
C ASP A 118 -0.85 -3.03 5.84
N ALA A 119 0.07 -3.72 5.17
CA ALA A 119 1.50 -3.52 5.33
C ALA A 119 1.95 -2.10 4.94
N ASP A 120 1.44 -1.57 3.83
CA ASP A 120 1.71 -0.22 3.36
C ASP A 120 1.19 0.83 4.36
N LYS A 121 -0.05 0.67 4.83
CA LYS A 121 -0.63 1.54 5.86
C LYS A 121 0.19 1.51 7.16
N LEU A 122 0.62 0.34 7.61
CA LEU A 122 1.45 0.20 8.82
C LEU A 122 2.78 0.94 8.69
N ASP A 123 3.41 0.90 7.51
CA ASP A 123 4.65 1.64 7.29
C ASP A 123 4.42 3.15 7.29
N ILE A 124 3.38 3.63 6.63
CA ILE A 124 2.99 5.05 6.64
C ILE A 124 2.74 5.54 8.06
N MET A 125 1.97 4.78 8.85
CA MET A 125 1.69 5.10 10.26
C MET A 125 2.99 5.19 11.08
N LYS A 126 3.90 4.25 10.89
CA LYS A 126 5.19 4.22 11.58
C LYS A 126 6.07 5.40 11.19
N GLU A 127 6.16 5.73 9.89
CA GLU A 127 7.00 6.85 9.41
C GLU A 127 6.47 8.22 9.85
N GLN A 128 5.15 8.39 9.82
CA GLN A 128 4.54 9.66 10.25
C GLN A 128 4.58 9.84 11.76
N GLY A 129 5.12 8.84 12.49
CA GLY A 129 5.15 8.87 13.94
C GLY A 129 3.74 9.10 14.49
N LEU A 130 2.73 8.44 13.91
CA LEU A 130 1.35 8.51 14.37
C LEU A 130 1.27 7.91 15.78
N ILE A 131 1.93 8.60 16.68
CA ILE A 131 1.74 8.47 18.11
C ILE A 131 0.46 9.25 18.36
N ILE A 132 -0.58 8.55 18.79
CA ILE A 132 -1.76 9.21 19.35
C ILE A 132 -1.27 10.06 20.50
N LYS A 133 -1.14 11.37 20.27
CA LYS A 133 -0.58 12.30 21.26
C LYS A 133 -1.52 12.50 22.44
N ASP A 134 -2.80 12.36 22.18
CA ASP A 134 -3.84 12.42 23.22
C ASP A 134 -4.52 11.07 23.35
N LEU A 135 -4.05 10.27 24.31
CA LEU A 135 -4.64 8.96 24.66
C LEU A 135 -6.08 9.08 25.23
N LYS A 136 -6.55 10.30 25.52
CA LYS A 136 -7.93 10.57 25.94
C LYS A 136 -8.82 11.02 24.80
N ALA A 137 -8.25 11.28 23.62
CA ALA A 137 -9.04 11.62 22.45
C ALA A 137 -9.94 10.44 22.08
N THR A 138 -11.22 10.71 21.97
CA THR A 138 -12.20 9.72 21.49
C THR A 138 -12.29 9.78 19.99
N VAL A 139 -12.48 8.62 19.37
CA VAL A 139 -12.78 8.53 17.95
C VAL A 139 -14.14 9.14 17.67
N ASN A 140 -14.28 9.89 16.59
CA ASN A 140 -15.56 10.41 16.16
C ASN A 140 -16.55 9.25 15.92
N GLU A 141 -17.76 9.33 16.48
CA GLU A 141 -18.79 8.30 16.36
C GLU A 141 -19.17 8.01 14.90
N GLU A 142 -19.12 9.02 14.03
CA GLU A 142 -19.37 8.86 12.60
C GLU A 142 -18.32 7.95 11.93
N ILE A 143 -17.04 8.10 12.31
CA ILE A 143 -15.95 7.25 11.82
C ILE A 143 -16.13 5.82 12.31
N LEU A 144 -16.47 5.62 13.56
CA LEU A 144 -16.76 4.28 14.10
C LEU A 144 -17.94 3.65 13.36
N SER A 145 -19.01 4.40 13.10
CA SER A 145 -20.16 3.92 12.35
C SER A 145 -19.78 3.50 10.92
N GLN A 146 -18.97 4.32 10.24
CA GLN A 146 -18.49 3.99 8.89
C GLN A 146 -17.64 2.71 8.89
N LEU A 147 -16.68 2.58 9.82
CA LEU A 147 -15.84 1.40 9.95
C LEU A 147 -16.63 0.12 10.25
N PHE A 148 -17.55 0.17 11.23
CA PHE A 148 -18.38 -0.99 11.60
C PHE A 148 -19.38 -1.38 10.51
N SER A 149 -19.74 -0.45 9.62
CA SER A 149 -20.60 -0.70 8.47
C SER A 149 -19.80 -1.12 7.21
N ASN A 150 -18.49 -1.33 7.31
CA ASN A 150 -17.58 -1.52 6.19
C ASN A 150 -17.68 -0.42 5.12
N GLN A 151 -17.95 0.81 5.56
CA GLN A 151 -17.98 1.99 4.69
C GLN A 151 -16.62 2.68 4.75
N LEU A 152 -16.31 3.38 3.67
CA LEU A 152 -15.10 4.19 3.61
C LEU A 152 -15.20 5.40 4.53
N VAL A 153 -14.16 5.64 5.30
CA VAL A 153 -14.05 6.84 6.13
C VAL A 153 -13.68 8.02 5.23
N HIS A 154 -14.52 9.03 5.21
CA HIS A 154 -14.32 10.25 4.42
C HIS A 154 -13.45 11.28 5.14
N ASP A 155 -12.54 11.93 4.41
CA ASP A 155 -11.62 12.93 4.97
C ASP A 155 -12.34 14.10 5.68
N GLN A 156 -13.56 14.42 5.25
CA GLN A 156 -14.36 15.49 5.83
C GLN A 156 -14.85 15.20 7.26
N THR A 157 -14.80 13.94 7.69
CA THR A 157 -15.22 13.51 9.03
C THR A 157 -14.09 13.53 10.05
N LEU A 158 -12.83 13.70 9.61
CA LEU A 158 -11.65 13.68 10.46
C LEU A 158 -11.58 14.96 11.32
N LYS A 159 -11.45 14.80 12.64
CA LYS A 159 -11.32 15.90 13.60
C LYS A 159 -10.10 15.79 14.50
N THR A 160 -9.55 14.59 14.66
CA THR A 160 -8.46 14.29 15.57
C THR A 160 -7.40 13.42 14.94
N ASP A 161 -6.20 13.36 15.55
CA ASP A 161 -5.13 12.42 15.15
C ASP A 161 -5.60 10.96 15.25
N VAL A 162 -6.49 10.67 16.19
CA VAL A 162 -7.09 9.34 16.37
C VAL A 162 -8.00 9.00 15.22
N ASP A 163 -8.82 9.94 14.76
CA ASP A 163 -9.69 9.77 13.59
C ASP A 163 -8.88 9.43 12.33
N TYR A 164 -7.74 10.11 12.15
CA TYR A 164 -6.85 9.84 11.02
C TYR A 164 -6.27 8.41 11.06
N VAL A 165 -5.87 7.93 12.25
CA VAL A 165 -5.42 6.54 12.42
C VAL A 165 -6.52 5.54 12.05
N PHE A 166 -7.74 5.77 12.53
CA PHE A 166 -8.88 4.89 12.23
C PHE A 166 -9.25 4.91 10.74
N ARG A 167 -9.16 6.06 10.08
CA ARG A 167 -9.33 6.14 8.63
C ARG A 167 -8.32 5.27 7.86
N LEU A 168 -7.09 5.21 8.33
CA LEU A 168 -6.07 4.36 7.69
C LEU A 168 -6.36 2.86 7.85
N LEU A 169 -7.14 2.47 8.86
CA LEU A 169 -7.53 1.08 9.11
C LEU A 169 -8.75 0.64 8.29
N GLY A 170 -9.59 1.55 7.83
CA GLY A 170 -10.73 1.28 6.92
C GLY A 170 -10.32 1.32 5.48
#